data_bc4a2fcfaf51659b88e55bf7240e83e6
#
_entry.id   bc4a2fcfaf51659b88e55bf7240e83e6
#
_cell.length_a   1.000
_cell.length_b   1.000
_cell.length_c   1.000
_cell.angle_alpha   90.00
_cell.angle_beta   90.00
_cell.angle_gamma   90.00
#
_symmetry.space_group_name_H-M   'P 1'
#
loop_
_entity.id
_entity.type
_entity.pdbx_description
1 polymer ?
#
loop_
_entity_poly.entity_id
_entity_poly.type
_entity_poly.pdbx_seq_one_letter_code
_entity_poly.pdbx_strand_id
1 'polypeptide(L)'
;MTGTIAAIQDRRISMDTAKRYGVTVENGEDGSISKHHYPYHNQEGNKVVGTKVRNVATKDFYATGDLGSAGLFGQQSFAAGGKYITITEGEIDAMAAYEMNGGFPAVSIRSGANSAVKDVKASLEYLETFDKVVICFDSDEAGIKAAADVLPLFSPRKAKVCTLPLKDAGDMLKANRVREYTKCWWDAKAYKPEGVVSLGDSDVWDKFLKRGTEEVTPLPASFGSLNAMMNGGIAAGEVTVIGALTSIGKTTMVYNLVHGMYVESAKKIGCVFLEADVGETVEKLLSVYMGTNIADVPNEDRDYNLYHEKYDEMANSDKLHILDHQGALEADELFAKMQYLVKGLDCDIIILDPLQAAVTSNENGTIDAFMDKCLKLAKNTGVSIIIVSHMRKPHAKDAHDVGEYDLKGSGSINQIAFNTILLSRDKMTDDDYARNCTQVQLVKCRRTGRTGVAGWLFYENHSSRLVATQAPETKAANAHDDF
;
A
#
# COMPACT_ATOMS: atom_id res chain seq x y z
N MET A 1 28.57 -47.68 -5.50
CA MET A 1 27.32 -47.30 -4.83
C MET A 1 27.05 -48.38 -3.78
N THR A 2 26.90 -47.98 -2.54
CA THR A 2 26.47 -48.84 -1.45
C THR A 2 24.94 -48.96 -1.50
N GLY A 3 24.41 -50.18 -1.33
CA GLY A 3 22.97 -50.45 -1.32
C GLY A 3 22.42 -51.12 -2.59
N THR A 4 21.17 -51.53 -2.53
CA THR A 4 20.43 -52.23 -3.61
C THR A 4 19.27 -51.37 -4.11
N ILE A 5 18.91 -51.46 -5.36
CA ILE A 5 17.70 -50.86 -5.90
C ILE A 5 16.48 -51.63 -5.38
N ALA A 6 15.59 -50.93 -4.68
CA ALA A 6 14.34 -51.50 -4.18
C ALA A 6 13.22 -50.47 -4.12
N ALA A 7 11.97 -50.92 -4.05
CA ALA A 7 10.83 -50.05 -3.80
C ALA A 7 10.92 -49.44 -2.39
N ILE A 8 10.54 -48.17 -2.25
CA ILE A 8 10.44 -47.48 -0.95
C ILE A 8 8.97 -47.58 -0.50
N GLN A 9 8.61 -48.68 0.09
CA GLN A 9 7.21 -49.07 0.34
C GLN A 9 6.50 -48.12 1.31
N ASP A 10 7.15 -47.63 2.33
CA ASP A 10 6.62 -46.69 3.32
C ASP A 10 6.28 -45.32 2.68
N ARG A 11 6.84 -45.02 1.50
CA ARG A 11 6.61 -43.84 0.69
C ARG A 11 5.81 -44.10 -0.59
N ARG A 12 5.44 -45.38 -0.84
CA ARG A 12 4.76 -45.83 -2.07
C ARG A 12 5.51 -45.54 -3.36
N ILE A 13 6.83 -45.47 -3.30
CA ILE A 13 7.68 -45.34 -4.48
C ILE A 13 7.94 -46.71 -5.06
N SER A 14 7.66 -46.93 -6.31
CA SER A 14 7.89 -48.18 -7.02
C SER A 14 9.39 -48.48 -7.24
N MET A 15 9.71 -49.72 -7.45
CA MET A 15 11.08 -50.12 -7.81
C MET A 15 11.50 -49.52 -9.16
N ASP A 16 10.59 -49.40 -10.12
CA ASP A 16 10.88 -48.82 -11.41
C ASP A 16 11.23 -47.35 -11.31
N THR A 17 10.54 -46.59 -10.46
CA THR A 17 10.89 -45.20 -10.16
C THR A 17 12.24 -45.12 -9.42
N ALA A 18 12.47 -45.91 -8.39
CA ALA A 18 13.76 -45.95 -7.73
C ALA A 18 14.91 -46.25 -8.69
N LYS A 19 14.70 -47.21 -9.62
CA LYS A 19 15.65 -47.56 -10.68
C LYS A 19 15.90 -46.42 -11.64
N ARG A 20 14.83 -45.71 -12.07
CA ARG A 20 14.96 -44.58 -13.00
C ARG A 20 15.81 -43.44 -12.40
N TYR A 21 15.62 -43.13 -11.13
CA TYR A 21 16.40 -42.11 -10.43
C TYR A 21 17.77 -42.59 -9.92
N GLY A 22 18.05 -43.89 -10.01
CA GLY A 22 19.29 -44.50 -9.51
C GLY A 22 19.35 -44.55 -8.00
N VAL A 23 18.22 -44.48 -7.30
CA VAL A 23 18.14 -44.52 -5.83
C VAL A 23 18.36 -45.94 -5.34
N THR A 24 19.23 -46.07 -4.32
CA THR A 24 19.48 -47.35 -3.64
C THR A 24 19.12 -47.27 -2.17
N VAL A 25 18.87 -48.41 -1.55
CA VAL A 25 18.53 -48.52 -0.14
C VAL A 25 19.49 -49.44 0.59
N GLU A 26 19.76 -49.17 1.86
CA GLU A 26 20.42 -50.07 2.77
C GLU A 26 19.37 -50.60 3.77
N ASN A 27 19.42 -51.91 4.07
CA ASN A 27 18.57 -52.51 5.08
C ASN A 27 19.30 -52.56 6.44
N GLY A 28 18.54 -52.39 7.52
CA GLY A 28 18.98 -52.64 8.86
C GLY A 28 19.03 -54.14 9.18
N GLU A 29 19.45 -54.45 10.40
CA GLU A 29 19.54 -55.85 10.88
C GLU A 29 18.18 -56.54 10.93
N ASP A 30 17.12 -55.80 11.07
CA ASP A 30 15.72 -56.27 11.05
C ASP A 30 15.14 -56.46 9.65
N GLY A 31 15.92 -56.20 8.61
CA GLY A 31 15.49 -56.24 7.21
C GLY A 31 14.69 -55.07 6.72
N SER A 32 14.35 -54.09 7.59
CA SER A 32 13.72 -52.85 7.18
C SER A 32 14.71 -51.89 6.50
N ILE A 33 14.21 -50.97 5.67
CA ILE A 33 15.09 -49.98 5.04
C ILE A 33 15.58 -49.00 6.12
N SER A 34 16.89 -48.92 6.28
CA SER A 34 17.56 -48.04 7.26
C SER A 34 18.06 -46.74 6.62
N LYS A 35 18.44 -46.78 5.33
CA LYS A 35 18.94 -45.59 4.61
C LYS A 35 18.47 -45.56 3.18
N HIS A 36 18.29 -44.32 2.67
CA HIS A 36 18.11 -44.02 1.25
C HIS A 36 19.34 -43.30 0.74
N HIS A 37 19.83 -43.70 -0.44
CA HIS A 37 20.97 -43.08 -1.13
C HIS A 37 20.49 -42.43 -2.43
N TYR A 38 20.63 -41.11 -2.51
CA TYR A 38 20.22 -40.31 -3.66
C TYR A 38 21.45 -39.85 -4.44
N PRO A 39 21.72 -40.43 -5.63
CA PRO A 39 22.86 -40.02 -6.45
C PRO A 39 22.61 -38.67 -7.11
N TYR A 40 23.62 -37.82 -7.05
CA TYR A 40 23.64 -36.54 -7.74
C TYR A 40 24.67 -36.57 -8.87
N HIS A 41 24.25 -36.14 -10.04
CA HIS A 41 25.06 -36.09 -11.24
C HIS A 41 25.51 -34.66 -11.53
N ASN A 42 26.57 -34.51 -12.32
CA ASN A 42 26.95 -33.20 -12.86
C ASN A 42 25.83 -32.64 -13.78
N GLN A 43 25.97 -31.39 -14.22
CA GLN A 43 24.93 -30.73 -15.05
C GLN A 43 24.63 -31.47 -16.37
N GLU A 44 25.64 -32.14 -16.94
CA GLU A 44 25.48 -32.95 -18.16
C GLU A 44 24.82 -34.31 -17.88
N GLY A 45 24.62 -34.69 -16.64
CA GLY A 45 23.99 -35.96 -16.25
C GLY A 45 24.80 -37.22 -16.49
N ASN A 46 26.08 -37.11 -16.90
CA ASN A 46 26.91 -38.24 -17.31
C ASN A 46 27.84 -38.80 -16.21
N LYS A 47 27.99 -38.10 -15.07
CA LYS A 47 28.88 -38.50 -13.98
C LYS A 47 28.24 -38.25 -12.62
N VAL A 48 28.25 -39.26 -11.74
CA VAL A 48 27.88 -39.04 -10.33
C VAL A 48 29.00 -38.26 -9.64
N VAL A 49 28.64 -37.09 -9.05
CA VAL A 49 29.55 -36.18 -8.34
C VAL A 49 29.39 -36.23 -6.85
N GLY A 50 28.23 -36.71 -6.37
CA GLY A 50 27.95 -36.86 -4.94
C GLY A 50 26.76 -37.76 -4.69
N THR A 51 26.55 -38.09 -3.42
CA THR A 51 25.40 -38.86 -2.95
C THR A 51 24.90 -38.23 -1.67
N LYS A 52 23.60 -37.95 -1.61
CA LYS A 52 22.91 -37.54 -0.39
C LYS A 52 22.28 -38.77 0.25
N VAL A 53 22.53 -38.97 1.55
CA VAL A 53 22.05 -40.14 2.27
C VAL A 53 21.10 -39.69 3.36
N ARG A 54 19.93 -40.31 3.38
CA ARG A 54 18.93 -40.11 4.43
C ARG A 54 18.89 -41.29 5.35
N ASN A 55 19.04 -41.07 6.66
CA ASN A 55 18.70 -42.05 7.68
C ASN A 55 17.18 -42.06 7.89
N VAL A 56 16.56 -43.23 7.75
CA VAL A 56 15.08 -43.36 7.81
C VAL A 56 14.56 -43.15 9.22
N ALA A 57 15.29 -43.66 10.24
CA ALA A 57 14.86 -43.60 11.64
C ALA A 57 14.96 -42.18 12.22
N THR A 58 16.11 -41.53 12.06
CA THR A 58 16.37 -40.18 12.61
C THR A 58 15.91 -39.05 11.68
N LYS A 59 15.65 -39.35 10.41
CA LYS A 59 15.37 -38.40 9.33
C LYS A 59 16.53 -37.45 9.01
N ASP A 60 17.72 -37.71 9.54
CA ASP A 60 18.90 -36.88 9.27
C ASP A 60 19.46 -37.16 7.89
N PHE A 61 20.13 -36.15 7.34
CA PHE A 61 20.80 -36.20 6.05
C PHE A 61 22.31 -35.96 6.21
N TYR A 62 23.07 -36.66 5.43
CA TYR A 62 24.48 -36.31 5.19
C TYR A 62 24.81 -36.50 3.71
N ALA A 63 25.85 -35.84 3.26
CA ALA A 63 26.25 -35.88 1.85
C ALA A 63 27.71 -36.32 1.73
N THR A 64 28.03 -37.02 0.65
CA THR A 64 29.39 -37.40 0.25
C THR A 64 29.64 -36.87 -1.18
N GLY A 65 30.89 -36.53 -1.48
CA GLY A 65 31.26 -35.93 -2.77
C GLY A 65 30.96 -34.44 -2.86
N ASP A 66 30.89 -33.89 -4.06
CA ASP A 66 30.68 -32.48 -4.33
C ASP A 66 29.26 -32.21 -4.87
N LEU A 67 28.31 -31.96 -3.96
CA LEU A 67 26.96 -31.55 -4.33
C LEU A 67 26.91 -30.14 -4.88
N GLY A 68 27.93 -29.30 -4.68
CA GLY A 68 28.00 -27.94 -5.18
C GLY A 68 28.04 -27.86 -6.70
N SER A 69 28.69 -28.83 -7.35
CA SER A 69 28.79 -28.95 -8.80
C SER A 69 27.67 -29.77 -9.46
N ALA A 70 26.76 -30.35 -8.66
CA ALA A 70 25.69 -31.18 -9.17
C ALA A 70 24.58 -30.39 -9.86
N GLY A 71 23.88 -31.03 -10.79
CA GLY A 71 22.57 -30.61 -11.29
C GLY A 71 21.45 -30.90 -10.29
N LEU A 72 20.20 -30.69 -10.70
CA LEU A 72 19.05 -31.06 -9.89
C LEU A 72 18.97 -32.57 -9.70
N PHE A 73 18.45 -33.02 -8.57
CA PHE A 73 18.23 -34.45 -8.37
C PHE A 73 17.25 -35.00 -9.43
N GLY A 74 17.61 -36.10 -10.06
CA GLY A 74 16.80 -36.71 -11.11
C GLY A 74 17.00 -36.12 -12.52
N GLN A 75 17.75 -35.03 -12.68
CA GLN A 75 17.97 -34.38 -13.98
C GLN A 75 18.54 -35.34 -15.02
N GLN A 76 19.45 -36.21 -14.64
CA GLN A 76 20.06 -37.22 -15.52
C GLN A 76 19.03 -38.22 -16.10
N SER A 77 17.88 -38.36 -15.48
CA SER A 77 16.84 -39.33 -15.88
C SER A 77 15.95 -38.86 -17.01
N PHE A 78 16.05 -37.58 -17.37
CA PHE A 78 15.18 -36.94 -18.36
C PHE A 78 15.99 -36.13 -19.36
N ALA A 79 15.80 -36.41 -20.64
CA ALA A 79 16.41 -35.61 -21.70
C ALA A 79 15.90 -34.15 -21.64
N ALA A 80 16.76 -33.23 -22.07
CA ALA A 80 16.36 -31.84 -22.25
C ALA A 80 15.20 -31.70 -23.24
N GLY A 81 14.24 -30.83 -22.96
CA GLY A 81 13.04 -30.61 -23.78
C GLY A 81 11.84 -31.45 -23.39
N GLY A 82 10.66 -31.02 -23.82
CA GLY A 82 9.38 -31.65 -23.51
C GLY A 82 8.31 -30.69 -23.08
N LYS A 83 7.08 -31.21 -22.88
CA LYS A 83 5.93 -30.33 -22.55
C LYS A 83 5.96 -29.81 -21.14
N TYR A 84 6.35 -30.65 -20.17
CA TYR A 84 6.28 -30.31 -18.75
C TYR A 84 7.48 -30.91 -17.99
N ILE A 85 7.95 -30.16 -16.97
CA ILE A 85 8.82 -30.67 -15.92
C ILE A 85 8.33 -30.12 -14.57
N THR A 86 8.40 -30.95 -13.53
CA THR A 86 8.07 -30.54 -12.17
C THR A 86 9.35 -30.33 -11.36
N ILE A 87 9.44 -29.25 -10.58
CA ILE A 87 10.51 -29.01 -9.62
C ILE A 87 9.90 -29.12 -8.23
N THR A 88 10.48 -30.00 -7.39
CA THR A 88 10.09 -30.17 -5.98
C THR A 88 11.22 -29.76 -5.04
N GLU A 89 10.94 -29.74 -3.73
CA GLU A 89 11.94 -29.39 -2.73
C GLU A 89 12.81 -30.59 -2.35
N GLY A 90 12.21 -31.78 -2.20
CA GLY A 90 12.87 -32.99 -1.77
C GLY A 90 12.96 -34.10 -2.82
N GLU A 91 13.89 -35.04 -2.62
CA GLU A 91 14.12 -36.16 -3.54
C GLU A 91 12.92 -37.11 -3.60
N ILE A 92 12.31 -37.38 -2.45
CA ILE A 92 11.10 -38.21 -2.33
C ILE A 92 9.95 -37.54 -3.09
N ASP A 93 9.85 -36.22 -3.02
CA ASP A 93 8.77 -35.46 -3.64
C ASP A 93 8.90 -35.48 -5.17
N ALA A 94 10.13 -35.44 -5.70
CA ALA A 94 10.36 -35.59 -7.13
C ALA A 94 9.92 -36.99 -7.61
N MET A 95 10.30 -38.04 -6.89
CA MET A 95 9.87 -39.39 -7.23
C MET A 95 8.36 -39.58 -7.08
N ALA A 96 7.75 -39.00 -6.04
CA ALA A 96 6.31 -39.05 -5.81
C ALA A 96 5.54 -38.30 -6.92
N ALA A 97 6.03 -37.12 -7.32
CA ALA A 97 5.47 -36.36 -8.43
C ALA A 97 5.53 -37.13 -9.73
N TYR A 98 6.64 -37.82 -10.00
CA TYR A 98 6.80 -38.66 -11.18
C TYR A 98 5.80 -39.82 -11.20
N GLU A 99 5.62 -40.53 -10.07
CA GLU A 99 4.63 -41.61 -9.91
C GLU A 99 3.20 -41.11 -10.18
N MET A 100 2.84 -39.97 -9.60
CA MET A 100 1.45 -39.45 -9.66
C MET A 100 1.10 -38.80 -11.01
N ASN A 101 2.08 -38.27 -11.74
CA ASN A 101 1.88 -37.60 -13.03
C ASN A 101 2.00 -38.56 -14.23
N GLY A 102 2.05 -39.85 -14.03
CA GLY A 102 2.14 -40.82 -15.13
C GLY A 102 3.44 -40.74 -15.92
N GLY A 103 4.55 -40.36 -15.27
CA GLY A 103 5.88 -40.35 -15.86
C GLY A 103 6.32 -39.01 -16.47
N PHE A 104 5.63 -37.93 -16.25
CA PHE A 104 6.18 -36.60 -16.61
C PHE A 104 7.46 -36.33 -15.79
N PRO A 105 8.48 -35.70 -16.43
CA PRO A 105 9.72 -35.33 -15.75
C PRO A 105 9.48 -34.61 -14.42
N ALA A 106 10.18 -35.09 -13.37
CA ALA A 106 10.17 -34.43 -12.07
C ALA A 106 11.58 -34.45 -11.47
N VAL A 107 12.03 -33.34 -10.94
CA VAL A 107 13.36 -33.12 -10.37
C VAL A 107 13.23 -32.40 -9.02
N SER A 108 14.26 -32.47 -8.16
CA SER A 108 14.26 -31.66 -6.95
C SER A 108 15.50 -30.79 -6.85
N ILE A 109 15.36 -29.71 -6.08
CA ILE A 109 16.50 -28.89 -5.63
C ILE A 109 17.37 -29.67 -4.66
N ARG A 110 18.63 -29.23 -4.46
CA ARG A 110 19.66 -30.01 -3.74
C ARG A 110 19.57 -29.90 -2.22
N SER A 111 19.22 -28.71 -1.71
CA SER A 111 19.43 -28.39 -0.29
C SER A 111 18.26 -27.66 0.36
N GLY A 112 17.03 -27.92 -0.10
CA GLY A 112 15.80 -27.34 0.45
C GLY A 112 15.58 -25.87 0.06
N ALA A 113 14.50 -25.28 0.57
CA ALA A 113 13.96 -23.95 0.19
C ALA A 113 15.02 -22.85 0.13
N ASN A 114 15.95 -22.79 1.09
CA ASN A 114 16.97 -21.74 1.16
C ASN A 114 17.96 -21.73 -0.02
N SER A 115 18.13 -22.85 -0.70
CA SER A 115 19.02 -22.96 -1.86
C SER A 115 18.29 -22.89 -3.21
N ALA A 116 16.97 -22.80 -3.21
CA ALA A 116 16.12 -22.92 -4.39
C ALA A 116 16.56 -22.00 -5.54
N VAL A 117 16.75 -20.71 -5.27
CA VAL A 117 17.18 -19.72 -6.27
C VAL A 117 18.54 -20.10 -6.88
N LYS A 118 19.50 -20.50 -6.06
CA LYS A 118 20.84 -20.91 -6.52
C LYS A 118 20.78 -22.15 -7.37
N ASP A 119 20.03 -23.17 -6.94
CA ASP A 119 19.91 -24.45 -7.58
C ASP A 119 19.20 -24.36 -8.95
N VAL A 120 18.09 -23.60 -8.98
CA VAL A 120 17.33 -23.36 -10.21
C VAL A 120 18.15 -22.54 -11.21
N LYS A 121 18.87 -21.48 -10.76
CA LYS A 121 19.74 -20.70 -11.63
C LYS A 121 20.84 -21.57 -12.27
N ALA A 122 21.42 -22.48 -11.50
CA ALA A 122 22.48 -23.36 -12.01
C ALA A 122 21.99 -24.34 -13.09
N SER A 123 20.71 -24.70 -13.08
CA SER A 123 20.09 -25.61 -14.06
C SER A 123 19.05 -24.90 -14.97
N LEU A 124 19.07 -23.56 -15.02
CA LEU A 124 18.04 -22.78 -15.71
C LEU A 124 18.00 -23.08 -17.21
N GLU A 125 19.16 -23.23 -17.85
CA GLU A 125 19.26 -23.57 -19.27
C GLU A 125 18.54 -24.88 -19.60
N TYR A 126 18.75 -25.91 -18.77
CA TYR A 126 18.05 -27.19 -18.91
C TYR A 126 16.54 -27.04 -18.69
N LEU A 127 16.11 -26.33 -17.64
CA LEU A 127 14.70 -26.15 -17.30
C LEU A 127 13.94 -25.33 -18.37
N GLU A 128 14.60 -24.35 -18.99
CA GLU A 128 14.04 -23.54 -20.06
C GLU A 128 13.81 -24.33 -21.37
N THR A 129 14.37 -25.52 -21.53
CA THR A 129 14.08 -26.36 -22.70
C THR A 129 12.68 -26.96 -22.68
N PHE A 130 12.00 -27.03 -21.57
CA PHE A 130 10.63 -27.53 -21.45
C PHE A 130 9.61 -26.44 -21.79
N ASP A 131 8.44 -26.78 -22.32
CA ASP A 131 7.38 -25.82 -22.60
C ASP A 131 6.84 -25.16 -21.33
N LYS A 132 6.70 -25.95 -20.25
CA LYS A 132 6.20 -25.50 -18.95
C LYS A 132 7.00 -26.11 -17.81
N VAL A 133 7.23 -25.32 -16.77
CA VAL A 133 7.86 -25.75 -15.53
C VAL A 133 6.81 -25.60 -14.42
N VAL A 134 6.55 -26.69 -13.68
CA VAL A 134 5.62 -26.66 -12.54
C VAL A 134 6.44 -26.71 -11.26
N ILE A 135 6.42 -25.65 -10.47
CA ILE A 135 7.06 -25.55 -9.18
C ILE A 135 6.09 -26.11 -8.14
N CYS A 136 6.49 -27.18 -7.49
CA CYS A 136 5.70 -27.91 -6.50
C CYS A 136 6.54 -28.07 -5.22
N PHE A 137 6.77 -26.96 -4.52
CA PHE A 137 7.50 -26.92 -3.25
C PHE A 137 6.55 -27.19 -2.08
N ASP A 138 7.11 -27.35 -0.88
CA ASP A 138 6.35 -27.57 0.34
C ASP A 138 5.31 -26.46 0.56
N SER A 139 4.17 -26.82 1.12
CA SER A 139 3.06 -25.87 1.39
C SER A 139 3.26 -25.09 2.71
N ASP A 140 4.47 -25.10 3.29
CA ASP A 140 4.84 -24.28 4.44
C ASP A 140 5.36 -22.88 3.99
N GLU A 141 5.57 -21.99 4.96
CA GLU A 141 5.99 -20.60 4.68
C GLU A 141 7.31 -20.52 3.90
N ALA A 142 8.27 -21.41 4.21
CA ALA A 142 9.56 -21.43 3.55
C ALA A 142 9.45 -21.89 2.08
N GLY A 143 8.66 -22.92 1.80
CA GLY A 143 8.42 -23.42 0.45
C GLY A 143 7.62 -22.44 -0.40
N ILE A 144 6.60 -21.78 0.16
CA ILE A 144 5.83 -20.74 -0.52
C ILE A 144 6.75 -19.57 -0.91
N LYS A 145 7.59 -19.10 0.01
CA LYS A 145 8.57 -18.04 -0.26
C LYS A 145 9.57 -18.45 -1.32
N ALA A 146 10.14 -19.65 -1.21
CA ALA A 146 11.10 -20.16 -2.19
C ALA A 146 10.48 -20.27 -3.59
N ALA A 147 9.24 -20.70 -3.70
CA ALA A 147 8.52 -20.72 -4.98
C ALA A 147 8.37 -19.30 -5.56
N ALA A 148 7.99 -18.31 -4.75
CA ALA A 148 7.89 -16.92 -5.16
C ALA A 148 9.24 -16.35 -5.64
N ASP A 149 10.34 -16.68 -4.95
CA ASP A 149 11.70 -16.21 -5.29
C ASP A 149 12.26 -16.84 -6.57
N VAL A 150 11.84 -18.07 -6.89
CA VAL A 150 12.28 -18.83 -8.07
C VAL A 150 11.50 -18.46 -9.33
N LEU A 151 10.22 -18.13 -9.23
CA LEU A 151 9.34 -17.84 -10.35
C LEU A 151 9.87 -16.75 -11.31
N PRO A 152 10.42 -15.61 -10.82
CA PRO A 152 10.95 -14.55 -11.69
C PRO A 152 12.18 -14.95 -12.52
N LEU A 153 12.80 -16.10 -12.25
CA LEU A 153 13.96 -16.57 -12.99
C LEU A 153 13.60 -17.07 -14.38
N PHE A 154 12.34 -17.52 -14.56
CA PHE A 154 11.86 -18.11 -15.79
C PHE A 154 11.35 -17.08 -16.78
N SER A 155 11.42 -17.44 -18.05
CA SER A 155 10.79 -16.70 -19.13
C SER A 155 9.28 -16.49 -18.86
N PRO A 156 8.67 -15.37 -19.31
CA PRO A 156 7.27 -15.08 -19.07
C PRO A 156 6.33 -16.23 -19.43
N ARG A 157 5.40 -16.56 -18.54
CA ARG A 157 4.41 -17.64 -18.72
C ARG A 157 4.98 -19.07 -18.74
N LYS A 158 6.28 -19.25 -18.48
CA LYS A 158 6.96 -20.55 -18.45
C LYS A 158 6.63 -21.31 -17.18
N ALA A 159 6.84 -20.68 -16.03
CA ALA A 159 6.67 -21.31 -14.73
C ALA A 159 5.24 -21.15 -14.19
N LYS A 160 4.78 -22.18 -13.48
CA LYS A 160 3.52 -22.25 -12.76
C LYS A 160 3.76 -22.78 -11.36
N VAL A 161 2.93 -22.38 -10.39
CA VAL A 161 2.97 -22.91 -9.01
C VAL A 161 1.83 -23.89 -8.81
N CYS A 162 2.18 -25.08 -8.34
CA CYS A 162 1.25 -26.09 -7.86
C CYS A 162 1.14 -25.98 -6.33
N THR A 163 -0.05 -25.67 -5.84
CA THR A 163 -0.33 -25.64 -4.40
C THR A 163 -1.05 -26.92 -4.01
N LEU A 164 -0.51 -27.64 -3.04
CA LEU A 164 -1.04 -28.93 -2.58
C LEU A 164 -1.85 -28.76 -1.29
N PRO A 165 -2.89 -29.60 -1.06
CA PRO A 165 -3.66 -29.62 0.18
C PRO A 165 -2.96 -30.33 1.34
N LEU A 166 -1.87 -31.07 1.09
CA LEU A 166 -0.95 -31.61 2.08
C LEU A 166 0.40 -30.90 1.95
N LYS A 167 1.31 -31.20 2.89
CA LYS A 167 2.59 -30.53 2.97
C LYS A 167 3.38 -30.58 1.66
N ASP A 168 3.53 -31.78 1.09
CA ASP A 168 4.39 -32.05 -0.05
C ASP A 168 3.82 -33.17 -0.96
N ALA A 169 4.48 -33.42 -2.08
CA ALA A 169 4.09 -34.45 -3.03
C ALA A 169 4.26 -35.86 -2.45
N GLY A 170 5.25 -36.10 -1.59
CA GLY A 170 5.46 -37.37 -0.90
C GLY A 170 4.30 -37.70 0.02
N ASP A 171 3.80 -36.74 0.77
CA ASP A 171 2.63 -36.92 1.64
C ASP A 171 1.35 -37.16 0.83
N MET A 172 1.19 -36.52 -0.35
CA MET A 172 0.07 -36.78 -1.26
C MET A 172 0.08 -38.24 -1.75
N LEU A 173 1.24 -38.75 -2.18
CA LEU A 173 1.38 -40.13 -2.64
C LEU A 173 1.16 -41.13 -1.49
N LYS A 174 1.77 -40.88 -0.33
CA LYS A 174 1.60 -41.70 0.87
C LYS A 174 0.14 -41.81 1.29
N ALA A 175 -0.61 -40.68 1.24
CA ALA A 175 -2.05 -40.62 1.51
C ALA A 175 -2.94 -41.20 0.39
N ASN A 176 -2.34 -41.68 -0.70
CA ASN A 176 -3.06 -42.20 -1.88
C ASN A 176 -3.98 -41.18 -2.57
N ARG A 177 -3.61 -39.88 -2.54
CA ARG A 177 -4.40 -38.77 -3.11
C ARG A 177 -3.95 -38.41 -4.54
N VAL A 178 -3.67 -39.42 -5.36
CA VAL A 178 -3.14 -39.26 -6.73
C VAL A 178 -4.01 -38.37 -7.60
N ARG A 179 -5.34 -38.62 -7.59
CA ARG A 179 -6.28 -37.84 -8.42
C ARG A 179 -6.29 -36.35 -8.04
N GLU A 180 -6.20 -36.07 -6.74
CA GLU A 180 -6.20 -34.72 -6.22
C GLU A 180 -4.89 -33.99 -6.52
N TYR A 181 -3.75 -34.70 -6.37
CA TYR A 181 -2.45 -34.19 -6.79
C TYR A 181 -2.48 -33.82 -8.28
N THR A 182 -2.94 -34.73 -9.15
CA THR A 182 -3.01 -34.51 -10.58
C THR A 182 -3.90 -33.30 -10.93
N LYS A 183 -5.01 -33.13 -10.21
CA LYS A 183 -5.86 -31.95 -10.36
C LYS A 183 -5.13 -30.67 -9.99
N CYS A 184 -4.50 -30.60 -8.80
CA CYS A 184 -3.72 -29.44 -8.38
C CYS A 184 -2.59 -29.11 -9.37
N TRP A 185 -1.94 -30.12 -9.91
CA TRP A 185 -0.87 -29.97 -10.87
C TRP A 185 -1.36 -29.38 -12.21
N TRP A 186 -2.49 -29.82 -12.74
CA TRP A 186 -3.11 -29.23 -13.95
C TRP A 186 -3.65 -27.82 -13.70
N ASP A 187 -4.20 -27.57 -12.51
CA ASP A 187 -4.74 -26.29 -12.09
C ASP A 187 -3.62 -25.30 -11.65
N ALA A 188 -2.35 -25.70 -11.74
CA ALA A 188 -1.21 -24.86 -11.39
C ALA A 188 -1.27 -23.50 -12.07
N LYS A 189 -1.16 -22.44 -11.26
CA LYS A 189 -1.34 -21.05 -11.70
C LYS A 189 -0.04 -20.49 -12.29
N ALA A 190 -0.15 -19.80 -13.41
CA ALA A 190 0.98 -19.03 -13.94
C ALA A 190 1.40 -17.94 -12.96
N TYR A 191 2.70 -17.68 -12.89
CA TYR A 191 3.22 -16.56 -12.11
C TYR A 191 2.64 -15.24 -12.63
N LYS A 192 2.12 -14.46 -11.71
CA LYS A 192 1.78 -13.06 -11.92
C LYS A 192 2.63 -12.22 -10.96
N PRO A 193 3.42 -11.28 -11.46
CA PRO A 193 4.12 -10.34 -10.60
C PRO A 193 3.14 -9.61 -9.66
N GLU A 194 3.61 -9.24 -8.49
CA GLU A 194 2.81 -8.45 -7.55
C GLU A 194 2.27 -7.18 -8.25
N GLY A 195 1.01 -6.86 -8.01
CA GLY A 195 0.32 -5.72 -8.65
C GLY A 195 -0.25 -6.01 -10.04
N VAL A 196 0.07 -7.14 -10.68
CA VAL A 196 -0.55 -7.54 -11.95
C VAL A 196 -1.81 -8.36 -11.69
N VAL A 197 -2.97 -7.81 -12.07
CA VAL A 197 -4.27 -8.47 -11.94
C VAL A 197 -4.92 -8.65 -13.30
N SER A 198 -5.70 -9.71 -13.47
CA SER A 198 -6.55 -9.90 -14.65
C SER A 198 -7.99 -9.56 -14.28
N LEU A 199 -8.76 -8.99 -15.21
CA LEU A 199 -10.18 -8.67 -14.96
C LEU A 199 -11.01 -9.87 -14.51
N GLY A 200 -10.60 -11.09 -14.89
CA GLY A 200 -11.25 -12.33 -14.46
C GLY A 200 -10.81 -12.87 -13.10
N ASP A 201 -9.90 -12.22 -12.39
CA ASP A 201 -9.51 -12.64 -11.04
C ASP A 201 -10.68 -12.34 -10.08
N SER A 202 -10.97 -13.28 -9.19
CA SER A 202 -12.16 -13.25 -8.33
C SER A 202 -12.28 -12.02 -7.42
N ASP A 203 -11.13 -11.42 -7.05
CA ASP A 203 -11.07 -10.26 -6.16
C ASP A 203 -11.22 -8.90 -6.88
N VAL A 204 -11.17 -8.87 -8.22
CA VAL A 204 -11.27 -7.62 -8.99
C VAL A 204 -12.69 -7.05 -8.92
N TRP A 205 -13.70 -7.91 -9.02
CA TRP A 205 -15.09 -7.50 -8.88
C TRP A 205 -15.39 -6.99 -7.47
N ASP A 206 -14.87 -7.66 -6.44
CA ASP A 206 -15.03 -7.23 -5.06
C ASP A 206 -14.37 -5.87 -4.79
N LYS A 207 -13.19 -5.64 -5.39
CA LYS A 207 -12.52 -4.33 -5.35
C LYS A 207 -13.34 -3.24 -6.04
N PHE A 208 -14.01 -3.57 -7.15
CA PHE A 208 -14.93 -2.64 -7.81
C PHE A 208 -16.14 -2.30 -6.93
N LEU A 209 -16.77 -3.30 -6.31
CA LEU A 209 -17.91 -3.08 -5.41
C LEU A 209 -17.54 -2.20 -4.20
N LYS A 210 -16.38 -2.46 -3.61
CA LYS A 210 -15.87 -1.66 -2.47
C LYS A 210 -15.63 -0.19 -2.83
N ARG A 211 -15.27 0.12 -4.06
CA ARG A 211 -15.06 1.50 -4.51
C ARG A 211 -16.33 2.37 -4.47
N GLY A 212 -17.50 1.78 -4.61
CA GLY A 212 -18.79 2.48 -4.51
C GLY A 212 -19.27 2.71 -3.07
N THR A 213 -18.64 2.04 -2.10
CA THR A 213 -18.98 2.08 -0.66
C THR A 213 -17.90 2.79 0.17
N GLU A 214 -16.96 3.50 -0.47
CA GLU A 214 -15.96 4.28 0.24
C GLU A 214 -16.64 5.30 1.16
N GLU A 215 -16.21 5.33 2.42
CA GLU A 215 -16.71 6.28 3.39
C GLU A 215 -16.32 7.70 2.99
N VAL A 216 -17.28 8.60 2.96
CA VAL A 216 -17.09 10.00 2.59
C VAL A 216 -17.39 10.86 3.81
N THR A 217 -16.44 11.73 4.17
CA THR A 217 -16.63 12.71 5.23
C THR A 217 -17.12 14.02 4.61
N PRO A 218 -18.33 14.46 4.94
CA PRO A 218 -18.84 15.73 4.45
C PRO A 218 -17.99 16.89 4.99
N LEU A 219 -17.84 17.92 4.17
CA LEU A 219 -17.33 19.20 4.61
C LEU A 219 -18.45 19.91 5.42
N PRO A 220 -18.11 20.88 6.30
CA PRO A 220 -19.12 21.63 7.07
C PRO A 220 -20.26 22.15 6.21
N ALA A 221 -21.45 22.29 6.78
CA ALA A 221 -22.66 22.72 6.06
C ALA A 221 -22.49 24.03 5.29
N SER A 222 -21.66 24.96 5.79
CA SER A 222 -21.30 26.20 5.09
C SER A 222 -20.60 25.98 3.74
N PHE A 223 -20.03 24.79 3.51
CA PHE A 223 -19.37 24.40 2.26
C PHE A 223 -20.27 23.54 1.34
N GLY A 224 -21.58 23.62 1.48
CA GLY A 224 -22.56 22.75 0.85
C GLY A 224 -22.38 22.54 -0.67
N SER A 225 -22.07 23.60 -1.42
CA SER A 225 -21.82 23.50 -2.87
C SER A 225 -20.58 22.68 -3.17
N LEU A 226 -19.53 22.80 -2.36
CA LEU A 226 -18.32 22.00 -2.49
C LEU A 226 -18.61 20.51 -2.25
N ASN A 227 -19.41 20.18 -1.23
CA ASN A 227 -19.87 18.80 -0.99
C ASN A 227 -20.57 18.21 -2.21
N ALA A 228 -21.46 18.96 -2.85
CA ALA A 228 -22.18 18.50 -4.04
C ALA A 228 -21.22 18.24 -5.21
N MET A 229 -20.23 19.10 -5.43
CA MET A 229 -19.23 18.94 -6.48
C MET A 229 -18.30 17.75 -6.21
N MET A 230 -17.99 17.46 -4.95
CA MET A 230 -17.15 16.37 -4.49
C MET A 230 -17.92 15.06 -4.21
N ASN A 231 -19.20 14.98 -4.58
CA ASN A 231 -20.06 13.83 -4.34
C ASN A 231 -20.10 13.42 -2.86
N GLY A 232 -20.43 14.37 -1.99
CA GLY A 232 -20.62 14.20 -0.56
C GLY A 232 -19.48 14.67 0.34
N GLY A 233 -18.33 15.04 -0.21
CA GLY A 233 -17.18 15.50 0.58
C GLY A 233 -15.86 14.79 0.27
N ILE A 234 -15.02 14.59 1.26
CA ILE A 234 -13.69 13.95 1.14
C ILE A 234 -13.83 12.45 1.40
N ALA A 235 -13.35 11.63 0.46
CA ALA A 235 -13.38 10.18 0.65
C ALA A 235 -12.17 9.69 1.45
N ALA A 236 -12.36 8.58 2.18
CA ALA A 236 -11.31 7.91 2.91
C ALA A 236 -10.13 7.55 1.97
N GLY A 237 -8.91 7.76 2.46
CA GLY A 237 -7.68 7.46 1.69
C GLY A 237 -7.36 8.47 0.59
N GLU A 238 -7.92 9.69 0.64
CA GLU A 238 -7.63 10.78 -0.29
C GLU A 238 -6.73 11.86 0.35
N VAL A 239 -5.90 12.47 -0.49
CA VAL A 239 -5.15 13.69 -0.16
C VAL A 239 -5.85 14.87 -0.82
N THR A 240 -6.26 15.85 -0.01
CA THR A 240 -6.88 17.10 -0.45
C THR A 240 -5.94 18.26 -0.18
N VAL A 241 -5.71 19.12 -1.16
CA VAL A 241 -4.88 20.32 -1.01
C VAL A 241 -5.76 21.56 -1.02
N ILE A 242 -5.55 22.44 -0.05
CA ILE A 242 -6.18 23.77 0.02
C ILE A 242 -5.10 24.82 -0.24
N GLY A 243 -5.21 25.52 -1.37
CA GLY A 243 -4.31 26.60 -1.76
C GLY A 243 -4.90 27.98 -1.50
N ALA A 244 -4.09 28.89 -0.96
CA ALA A 244 -4.48 30.29 -0.86
C ALA A 244 -3.25 31.20 -0.76
N LEU A 245 -3.41 32.45 -1.18
CA LEU A 245 -2.40 33.49 -0.95
C LEU A 245 -2.24 33.77 0.56
N THR A 246 -1.12 34.39 0.91
CA THR A 246 -0.86 34.79 2.30
C THR A 246 -1.94 35.76 2.78
N SER A 247 -2.39 35.56 4.03
CA SER A 247 -3.38 36.40 4.70
C SER A 247 -4.79 36.47 4.05
N ILE A 248 -5.17 35.48 3.26
CA ILE A 248 -6.55 35.38 2.69
C ILE A 248 -7.53 34.68 3.63
N GLY A 249 -7.04 34.14 4.76
CA GLY A 249 -7.87 33.42 5.73
C GLY A 249 -7.75 31.90 5.64
N LYS A 250 -6.59 31.37 5.17
CA LYS A 250 -6.32 29.92 5.19
C LYS A 250 -6.53 29.30 6.57
N THR A 251 -5.87 29.86 7.55
CA THR A 251 -5.94 29.41 8.94
C THR A 251 -7.37 29.49 9.47
N THR A 252 -8.09 30.57 9.18
CA THR A 252 -9.52 30.70 9.52
C THR A 252 -10.35 29.57 8.87
N MET A 253 -10.10 29.29 7.60
CA MET A 253 -10.75 28.18 6.87
C MET A 253 -10.48 26.84 7.57
N VAL A 254 -9.23 26.59 7.98
CA VAL A 254 -8.82 25.35 8.63
C VAL A 254 -9.54 25.16 9.97
N TYR A 255 -9.60 26.18 10.84
CA TYR A 255 -10.33 26.09 12.12
C TYR A 255 -11.82 25.86 11.91
N ASN A 256 -12.42 26.50 10.91
CA ASN A 256 -13.83 26.27 10.56
C ASN A 256 -14.05 24.85 10.00
N LEU A 257 -13.11 24.30 9.21
CA LEU A 257 -13.16 22.91 8.79
C LEU A 257 -13.09 21.94 9.98
N VAL A 258 -12.11 22.14 10.87
CA VAL A 258 -11.96 21.32 12.08
C VAL A 258 -13.23 21.34 12.90
N HIS A 259 -13.76 22.55 13.19
CA HIS A 259 -14.98 22.71 13.98
C HIS A 259 -16.18 22.01 13.34
N GLY A 260 -16.43 22.23 12.05
CA GLY A 260 -17.57 21.61 11.39
C GLY A 260 -17.44 20.08 11.34
N MET A 261 -16.27 19.55 11.00
CA MET A 261 -16.03 18.11 11.04
C MET A 261 -16.16 17.54 12.45
N TYR A 262 -15.69 18.26 13.48
CA TYR A 262 -15.85 17.88 14.88
C TYR A 262 -17.31 17.77 15.30
N VAL A 263 -18.14 18.75 14.92
CA VAL A 263 -19.55 18.81 15.29
C VAL A 263 -20.42 17.87 14.46
N GLU A 264 -20.19 17.84 13.14
CA GLU A 264 -21.06 17.18 12.17
C GLU A 264 -20.68 15.72 11.89
N SER A 265 -19.51 15.25 12.40
CA SER A 265 -19.08 13.88 12.17
C SER A 265 -18.60 13.19 13.46
N ALA A 266 -18.54 11.85 13.43
CA ALA A 266 -17.96 11.04 14.48
C ALA A 266 -16.43 10.84 14.34
N LYS A 267 -15.79 11.54 13.39
CA LYS A 267 -14.40 11.34 13.02
C LYS A 267 -13.42 11.94 14.01
N LYS A 268 -12.29 11.26 14.22
CA LYS A 268 -11.16 11.78 14.99
C LYS A 268 -10.24 12.59 14.07
N ILE A 269 -9.83 13.76 14.51
CA ILE A 269 -9.07 14.73 13.73
C ILE A 269 -7.72 14.99 14.38
N GLY A 270 -6.64 14.76 13.66
CA GLY A 270 -5.29 15.15 14.03
C GLY A 270 -4.93 16.52 13.41
N CYS A 271 -4.72 17.52 14.24
CA CYS A 271 -4.34 18.87 13.85
C CYS A 271 -2.81 19.02 13.93
N VAL A 272 -2.19 19.31 12.79
CA VAL A 272 -0.74 19.52 12.64
C VAL A 272 -0.53 20.96 12.20
N PHE A 273 -0.54 21.90 13.16
CA PHE A 273 -0.43 23.34 12.90
C PHE A 273 0.96 23.84 13.31
N LEU A 274 1.80 24.11 12.31
CA LEU A 274 3.22 24.39 12.51
C LEU A 274 3.55 25.89 12.70
N GLU A 275 2.56 26.78 12.46
CA GLU A 275 2.70 28.23 12.61
C GLU A 275 2.02 28.77 13.87
N ALA A 276 1.22 27.96 14.58
CA ALA A 276 0.52 28.34 15.80
C ALA A 276 0.94 27.44 16.97
N ASP A 277 1.03 28.00 18.17
CA ASP A 277 1.19 27.18 19.38
C ASP A 277 -0.14 26.52 19.81
N VAL A 278 -0.06 25.60 20.77
CA VAL A 278 -1.25 24.88 21.23
C VAL A 278 -2.25 25.82 21.89
N GLY A 279 -1.80 26.87 22.59
CA GLY A 279 -2.67 27.84 23.24
C GLY A 279 -3.45 28.69 22.22
N GLU A 280 -2.77 29.20 21.19
CA GLU A 280 -3.41 29.91 20.07
C GLU A 280 -4.37 28.98 19.33
N THR A 281 -3.99 27.75 19.09
CA THR A 281 -4.83 26.74 18.43
C THR A 281 -6.12 26.52 19.20
N VAL A 282 -6.03 26.34 20.52
CA VAL A 282 -7.19 26.15 21.41
C VAL A 282 -8.08 27.40 21.43
N GLU A 283 -7.49 28.61 21.54
CA GLU A 283 -8.26 29.87 21.52
C GLU A 283 -9.08 30.00 20.21
N LYS A 284 -8.47 29.73 19.07
CA LYS A 284 -9.15 29.78 17.76
C LYS A 284 -10.24 28.72 17.64
N LEU A 285 -9.99 27.49 18.08
CA LEU A 285 -11.00 26.42 18.06
C LEU A 285 -12.18 26.76 18.97
N LEU A 286 -11.91 27.24 20.21
CA LEU A 286 -12.95 27.69 21.14
C LEU A 286 -13.74 28.86 20.58
N SER A 287 -13.08 29.84 19.94
CA SER A 287 -13.75 30.98 19.32
C SER A 287 -14.78 30.54 18.30
N VAL A 288 -14.39 29.63 17.38
CA VAL A 288 -15.31 29.08 16.36
C VAL A 288 -16.40 28.23 17.01
N TYR A 289 -16.04 27.39 18.01
CA TYR A 289 -16.99 26.50 18.70
C TYR A 289 -18.07 27.30 19.42
N MET A 290 -17.68 28.31 20.19
CA MET A 290 -18.59 29.18 20.94
C MET A 290 -19.32 30.21 20.05
N GLY A 291 -18.82 30.48 18.86
CA GLY A 291 -19.31 31.56 18.00
C GLY A 291 -19.03 32.94 18.61
N THR A 292 -17.91 33.08 19.28
CA THR A 292 -17.45 34.34 19.91
C THR A 292 -15.96 34.49 19.64
N ASN A 293 -15.56 35.56 18.99
CA ASN A 293 -14.14 35.84 18.78
C ASN A 293 -13.47 36.25 20.11
N ILE A 294 -12.85 35.26 20.78
CA ILE A 294 -12.22 35.42 22.09
C ILE A 294 -11.12 36.49 22.05
N ALA A 295 -10.41 36.64 20.94
CA ALA A 295 -9.35 37.63 20.77
C ALA A 295 -9.87 39.08 20.86
N ASP A 296 -11.12 39.30 20.46
CA ASP A 296 -11.77 40.64 20.53
C ASP A 296 -12.41 40.91 21.89
N VAL A 297 -12.51 39.95 22.80
CA VAL A 297 -13.06 40.11 24.15
C VAL A 297 -12.00 40.71 25.04
N PRO A 298 -12.21 41.89 25.67
CA PRO A 298 -11.30 42.45 26.68
C PRO A 298 -11.01 41.47 27.82
N ASN A 299 -9.80 41.47 28.32
CA ASN A 299 -9.40 40.48 29.35
C ASN A 299 -10.26 40.51 30.62
N GLU A 300 -10.75 41.70 31.01
CA GLU A 300 -11.66 41.91 32.12
C GLU A 300 -13.06 41.32 31.93
N ASP A 301 -13.46 41.14 30.67
CA ASP A 301 -14.79 40.64 30.31
C ASP A 301 -14.76 39.13 29.95
N ARG A 302 -13.60 38.50 29.99
CA ARG A 302 -13.44 37.08 29.67
C ARG A 302 -13.97 36.17 30.75
N ASP A 303 -14.95 35.32 30.41
CA ASP A 303 -15.45 34.28 31.31
C ASP A 303 -14.63 32.99 31.18
N TYR A 304 -13.54 32.93 31.93
CA TYR A 304 -12.65 31.75 31.90
C TYR A 304 -13.32 30.47 32.38
N ASN A 305 -14.38 30.56 33.24
CA ASN A 305 -15.10 29.36 33.66
C ASN A 305 -15.91 28.76 32.49
N LEU A 306 -16.60 29.63 31.75
CA LEU A 306 -17.29 29.20 30.52
C LEU A 306 -16.33 28.64 29.45
N TYR A 307 -15.16 29.29 29.30
CA TYR A 307 -14.14 28.80 28.35
C TYR A 307 -13.63 27.43 28.76
N HIS A 308 -13.40 27.21 30.04
CA HIS A 308 -12.98 25.91 30.59
C HIS A 308 -14.06 24.83 30.39
N GLU A 309 -15.33 25.16 30.66
CA GLU A 309 -16.45 24.23 30.39
C GLU A 309 -16.48 23.80 28.94
N LYS A 310 -16.39 24.73 27.98
CA LYS A 310 -16.40 24.43 26.54
C LYS A 310 -15.14 23.71 26.08
N TYR A 311 -13.99 24.01 26.68
CA TYR A 311 -12.77 23.26 26.47
C TYR A 311 -12.92 21.79 26.91
N ASP A 312 -13.50 21.55 28.10
CA ASP A 312 -13.72 20.21 28.63
C ASP A 312 -14.70 19.41 27.76
N GLU A 313 -15.75 20.04 27.22
CA GLU A 313 -16.64 19.40 26.24
C GLU A 313 -15.86 18.88 25.02
N MET A 314 -14.94 19.68 24.48
CA MET A 314 -14.10 19.28 23.35
C MET A 314 -13.06 18.23 23.75
N ALA A 315 -12.37 18.41 24.87
CA ALA A 315 -11.30 17.54 25.34
C ALA A 315 -11.82 16.12 25.67
N ASN A 316 -12.96 16.05 26.37
CA ASN A 316 -13.57 14.77 26.77
C ASN A 316 -14.19 13.98 25.59
N SER A 317 -14.29 14.59 24.42
CA SER A 317 -14.81 13.90 23.22
C SER A 317 -13.86 12.86 22.63
N ASP A 318 -12.57 12.95 22.92
CA ASP A 318 -11.47 12.17 22.30
C ASP A 318 -11.44 12.27 20.75
N LYS A 319 -11.99 13.37 20.19
CA LYS A 319 -12.06 13.56 18.74
C LYS A 319 -10.97 14.48 18.18
N LEU A 320 -10.32 15.29 19.02
CA LEU A 320 -9.35 16.29 18.59
C LEU A 320 -7.98 16.01 19.22
N HIS A 321 -6.98 15.84 18.38
CA HIS A 321 -5.59 15.65 18.77
C HIS A 321 -4.73 16.72 18.09
N ILE A 322 -3.94 17.45 18.88
CA ILE A 322 -3.12 18.55 18.37
C ILE A 322 -1.65 18.17 18.50
N LEU A 323 -0.88 18.36 17.44
CA LEU A 323 0.57 18.28 17.51
C LEU A 323 1.11 19.58 18.07
N ASP A 324 1.59 19.56 19.33
CA ASP A 324 2.27 20.69 19.95
C ASP A 324 3.70 20.80 19.45
N HIS A 325 3.87 21.61 18.43
CA HIS A 325 5.20 21.92 17.86
C HIS A 325 5.14 23.26 17.12
N GLN A 326 6.10 24.13 17.42
CA GLN A 326 6.30 25.38 16.72
C GLN A 326 7.52 25.33 15.83
N GLY A 327 7.38 25.83 14.62
CA GLY A 327 8.48 25.97 13.66
C GLY A 327 8.63 24.79 12.72
N ALA A 328 9.73 24.79 11.99
CA ALA A 328 10.01 23.76 11.00
C ALA A 328 10.43 22.44 11.65
N LEU A 329 9.89 21.35 11.16
CA LEU A 329 10.29 19.98 11.47
C LEU A 329 10.98 19.36 10.24
N GLU A 330 11.90 18.43 10.48
CA GLU A 330 12.38 17.57 9.41
C GLU A 330 11.22 16.71 8.88
N ALA A 331 11.15 16.58 7.54
CA ALA A 331 10.03 15.92 6.89
C ALA A 331 9.75 14.49 7.40
N ASP A 332 10.81 13.75 7.75
CA ASP A 332 10.69 12.38 8.26
C ASP A 332 10.18 12.35 9.71
N GLU A 333 10.60 13.28 10.54
CA GLU A 333 10.10 13.42 11.91
C GLU A 333 8.63 13.81 11.92
N LEU A 334 8.25 14.80 11.12
CA LEU A 334 6.86 15.19 10.97
C LEU A 334 6.00 14.02 10.50
N PHE A 335 6.47 13.29 9.49
CA PHE A 335 5.76 12.12 8.98
C PHE A 335 5.57 11.04 10.04
N ALA A 336 6.59 10.77 10.87
CA ALA A 336 6.48 9.83 11.98
C ALA A 336 5.41 10.26 13.01
N LYS A 337 5.32 11.57 13.34
CA LYS A 337 4.28 12.12 14.21
C LYS A 337 2.89 11.99 13.60
N MET A 338 2.74 12.26 12.29
CA MET A 338 1.49 12.02 11.57
C MET A 338 1.09 10.54 11.58
N GLN A 339 2.05 9.62 11.41
CA GLN A 339 1.78 8.19 11.52
C GLN A 339 1.29 7.79 12.92
N TYR A 340 1.83 8.41 13.97
CA TYR A 340 1.37 8.17 15.33
C TYR A 340 -0.07 8.64 15.55
N LEU A 341 -0.44 9.84 15.05
CA LEU A 341 -1.81 10.32 15.07
C LEU A 341 -2.77 9.33 14.41
N VAL A 342 -2.37 8.76 13.26
CA VAL A 342 -3.22 7.83 12.51
C VAL A 342 -3.28 6.44 13.13
N LYS A 343 -2.12 5.87 13.51
CA LYS A 343 -2.03 4.46 13.94
C LYS A 343 -2.08 4.26 15.45
N GLY A 344 -1.73 5.29 16.21
CA GLY A 344 -1.67 5.25 17.67
C GLY A 344 -2.89 5.88 18.33
N LEU A 345 -3.50 6.91 17.69
CA LEU A 345 -4.66 7.62 18.20
C LEU A 345 -5.91 7.42 17.32
N ASP A 346 -5.83 6.60 16.26
CA ASP A 346 -6.92 6.26 15.35
C ASP A 346 -7.57 7.49 14.68
N CYS A 347 -6.77 8.52 14.34
CA CYS A 347 -7.28 9.67 13.62
C CYS A 347 -7.73 9.29 12.21
N ASP A 348 -8.96 9.62 11.87
CA ASP A 348 -9.56 9.43 10.53
C ASP A 348 -9.13 10.52 9.54
N ILE A 349 -8.80 11.71 10.08
CA ILE A 349 -8.47 12.90 9.30
C ILE A 349 -7.21 13.54 9.88
N ILE A 350 -6.27 13.89 9.03
CA ILE A 350 -5.12 14.74 9.39
C ILE A 350 -5.23 16.06 8.64
N ILE A 351 -5.05 17.17 9.35
CA ILE A 351 -5.00 18.51 8.76
C ILE A 351 -3.62 19.11 9.03
N LEU A 352 -2.87 19.35 7.96
CA LEU A 352 -1.52 19.94 8.00
C LEU A 352 -1.57 21.39 7.50
N ASP A 353 -1.18 22.35 8.34
CA ASP A 353 -1.12 23.79 8.02
C ASP A 353 0.20 24.42 8.53
N PRO A 354 1.03 24.97 7.64
CA PRO A 354 1.09 24.77 6.20
C PRO A 354 2.14 23.74 5.75
N LEU A 355 2.05 23.24 4.53
CA LEU A 355 3.04 22.34 3.92
C LEU A 355 4.46 22.94 3.91
N GLN A 356 4.57 24.25 3.71
CA GLN A 356 5.87 24.94 3.61
C GLN A 356 6.66 24.98 4.93
N ALA A 357 6.01 24.89 6.05
CA ALA A 357 6.67 24.74 7.35
C ALA A 357 7.12 23.28 7.61
N ALA A 358 6.47 22.33 6.95
CA ALA A 358 6.82 20.91 7.04
C ALA A 358 8.08 20.53 6.25
N VAL A 359 8.46 21.33 5.24
CA VAL A 359 9.57 21.02 4.33
C VAL A 359 10.46 22.23 4.22
N THR A 360 11.56 22.24 5.01
CA THR A 360 12.49 23.37 5.15
C THR A 360 13.37 23.59 3.93
N SER A 361 13.57 22.58 3.09
CA SER A 361 14.31 22.75 1.85
C SER A 361 13.36 23.16 0.71
N ASN A 362 13.70 24.26 0.02
CA ASN A 362 13.00 24.66 -1.22
C ASN A 362 13.27 23.70 -2.40
N GLU A 363 13.85 22.54 -2.15
CA GLU A 363 14.09 21.52 -3.16
C GLU A 363 12.79 20.80 -3.49
N ASN A 364 12.33 20.91 -4.73
CA ASN A 364 11.11 20.26 -5.21
C ASN A 364 11.09 18.76 -4.89
N GLY A 365 12.23 18.08 -4.89
CA GLY A 365 12.33 16.65 -4.58
C GLY A 365 11.92 16.27 -3.15
N THR A 366 12.13 17.15 -2.17
CA THR A 366 11.73 16.90 -0.78
C THR A 366 10.21 17.00 -0.59
N ILE A 367 9.59 18.00 -1.24
CA ILE A 367 8.13 18.13 -1.26
C ILE A 367 7.48 16.91 -1.93
N ASP A 368 8.03 16.47 -3.06
CA ASP A 368 7.53 15.33 -3.81
C ASP A 368 7.59 14.04 -2.96
N ALA A 369 8.73 13.80 -2.31
CA ALA A 369 8.90 12.64 -1.43
C ALA A 369 7.94 12.68 -0.23
N PHE A 370 7.71 13.84 0.37
CA PHE A 370 6.77 13.99 1.47
C PHE A 370 5.32 13.75 1.03
N MET A 371 4.92 14.33 -0.11
CA MET A 371 3.57 14.12 -0.68
C MET A 371 3.33 12.65 -1.04
N ASP A 372 4.33 11.95 -1.59
CA ASP A 372 4.26 10.51 -1.85
C ASP A 372 4.08 9.67 -0.57
N LYS A 373 4.78 10.04 0.52
CA LYS A 373 4.60 9.39 1.82
C LYS A 373 3.19 9.62 2.37
N CYS A 374 2.66 10.85 2.25
CA CYS A 374 1.28 11.16 2.63
C CYS A 374 0.27 10.35 1.83
N LEU A 375 0.46 10.23 0.51
CA LEU A 375 -0.41 9.41 -0.33
C LEU A 375 -0.39 7.94 0.06
N LYS A 376 0.80 7.38 0.31
CA LYS A 376 0.95 5.98 0.77
C LYS A 376 0.30 5.76 2.13
N LEU A 377 0.46 6.70 3.07
CA LEU A 377 -0.21 6.63 4.37
C LEU A 377 -1.73 6.62 4.18
N ALA A 378 -2.28 7.57 3.42
CA ALA A 378 -3.70 7.65 3.14
C ALA A 378 -4.24 6.34 2.52
N LYS A 379 -3.58 5.80 1.49
CA LYS A 379 -4.01 4.58 0.81
C LYS A 379 -3.95 3.33 1.68
N ASN A 380 -2.94 3.24 2.55
CA ASN A 380 -2.73 2.04 3.37
C ASN A 380 -3.61 2.01 4.63
N THR A 381 -4.04 3.17 5.14
CA THR A 381 -4.79 3.28 6.39
C THR A 381 -6.24 3.74 6.19
N GLY A 382 -6.57 4.32 5.05
CA GLY A 382 -7.86 4.96 4.82
C GLY A 382 -7.98 6.38 5.39
N VAL A 383 -6.93 6.93 6.05
CA VAL A 383 -6.96 8.29 6.58
C VAL A 383 -7.13 9.32 5.46
N SER A 384 -7.94 10.33 5.69
CA SER A 384 -8.03 11.50 4.80
C SER A 384 -7.00 12.55 5.24
N ILE A 385 -6.17 13.05 4.31
CA ILE A 385 -5.16 14.06 4.63
C ILE A 385 -5.51 15.35 3.91
N ILE A 386 -5.72 16.43 4.68
CA ILE A 386 -5.92 17.79 4.18
C ILE A 386 -4.63 18.57 4.39
N ILE A 387 -4.07 19.09 3.31
CA ILE A 387 -2.81 19.82 3.32
C ILE A 387 -3.05 21.25 2.85
N VAL A 388 -2.68 22.21 3.68
CA VAL A 388 -2.74 23.63 3.33
C VAL A 388 -1.42 24.06 2.71
N SER A 389 -1.49 24.71 1.56
CA SER A 389 -0.33 25.18 0.80
C SER A 389 -0.43 26.65 0.47
N HIS A 390 0.69 27.35 0.57
CA HIS A 390 0.78 28.71 0.05
C HIS A 390 0.73 28.73 -1.48
N MET A 391 0.16 29.80 -2.02
CA MET A 391 0.20 30.08 -3.44
C MET A 391 1.27 31.11 -3.77
N ARG A 392 1.80 31.07 -4.98
CA ARG A 392 2.60 32.16 -5.56
C ARG A 392 1.69 33.34 -5.82
N LYS A 393 2.25 34.57 -5.83
CA LYS A 393 1.47 35.74 -6.25
C LYS A 393 1.05 35.52 -7.70
N PRO A 394 -0.26 35.62 -8.02
CA PRO A 394 -0.73 35.48 -9.39
C PRO A 394 -0.15 36.61 -10.25
N HIS A 395 0.12 36.32 -11.50
CA HIS A 395 0.51 37.31 -12.48
C HIS A 395 -0.69 38.14 -12.99
N ALA A 396 -1.90 37.72 -12.64
CA ALA A 396 -3.15 38.31 -13.08
C ALA A 396 -3.53 39.60 -12.29
N LYS A 397 -4.27 40.49 -12.94
CA LYS A 397 -4.79 41.72 -12.31
C LYS A 397 -6.00 41.49 -11.41
N ASP A 398 -6.71 40.35 -11.59
CA ASP A 398 -7.87 39.97 -10.81
C ASP A 398 -7.46 39.10 -9.62
N ALA A 399 -7.89 39.47 -8.42
CA ALA A 399 -7.62 38.73 -7.18
C ALA A 399 -8.27 37.33 -7.18
N HIS A 400 -9.24 37.07 -8.01
CA HIS A 400 -9.95 35.81 -8.13
C HIS A 400 -9.46 34.95 -9.29
N ASP A 401 -8.56 35.45 -10.14
CA ASP A 401 -7.93 34.68 -11.22
C ASP A 401 -6.75 33.86 -10.67
N VAL A 402 -7.08 32.83 -9.92
CA VAL A 402 -6.14 31.88 -9.34
C VAL A 402 -6.34 30.49 -9.94
N GLY A 403 -5.24 29.81 -10.27
CA GLY A 403 -5.26 28.50 -10.89
C GLY A 403 -4.41 27.47 -10.15
N GLU A 404 -4.54 26.22 -10.54
CA GLU A 404 -3.81 25.09 -9.93
C GLU A 404 -2.27 25.22 -10.05
N TYR A 405 -1.78 25.97 -11.04
CA TYR A 405 -0.33 26.21 -11.25
C TYR A 405 0.24 27.27 -10.32
N ASP A 406 -0.60 28.00 -9.58
CA ASP A 406 -0.16 29.02 -8.64
C ASP A 406 0.23 28.43 -7.26
N LEU A 407 -0.01 27.14 -7.02
CA LEU A 407 0.44 26.47 -5.81
C LEU A 407 1.97 26.58 -5.66
N LYS A 408 2.42 27.04 -4.49
CA LYS A 408 3.86 27.16 -4.17
C LYS A 408 4.44 25.78 -3.84
N GLY A 409 5.26 25.26 -4.72
CA GLY A 409 5.86 23.95 -4.61
C GLY A 409 6.06 23.34 -5.99
N SER A 410 6.24 22.04 -6.04
CA SER A 410 6.40 21.34 -7.30
C SER A 410 5.05 21.04 -7.96
N GLY A 411 5.07 20.77 -9.26
CA GLY A 411 3.88 20.26 -9.99
C GLY A 411 3.34 18.96 -9.40
N SER A 412 4.12 18.24 -8.59
CA SER A 412 3.72 17.00 -7.92
C SER A 412 2.61 17.19 -6.88
N ILE A 413 2.55 18.35 -6.20
CA ILE A 413 1.45 18.65 -5.26
C ILE A 413 0.12 18.45 -5.97
N ASN A 414 -0.01 19.08 -7.15
CA ASN A 414 -1.23 18.94 -7.92
C ASN A 414 -1.39 17.54 -8.55
N GLN A 415 -0.29 16.88 -8.94
CA GLN A 415 -0.35 15.52 -9.47
C GLN A 415 -0.80 14.50 -8.43
N ILE A 416 -0.32 14.60 -7.18
CA ILE A 416 -0.61 13.67 -6.09
C ILE A 416 -1.99 13.93 -5.48
N ALA A 417 -2.41 15.19 -5.33
CA ALA A 417 -3.69 15.55 -4.76
C ALA A 417 -4.86 14.90 -5.51
N PHE A 418 -5.82 14.37 -4.76
CA PHE A 418 -7.10 13.89 -5.29
C PHE A 418 -8.06 15.04 -5.51
N ASN A 419 -8.07 15.99 -4.58
CA ASN A 419 -8.87 17.20 -4.64
C ASN A 419 -7.97 18.41 -4.45
N THR A 420 -8.21 19.48 -5.18
CA THR A 420 -7.52 20.75 -5.02
C THR A 420 -8.56 21.86 -4.94
N ILE A 421 -8.56 22.56 -3.81
CA ILE A 421 -9.46 23.64 -3.49
C ILE A 421 -8.63 24.93 -3.42
N LEU A 422 -9.03 25.97 -4.11
CA LEU A 422 -8.37 27.27 -4.06
C LEU A 422 -9.28 28.30 -3.38
N LEU A 423 -8.65 29.14 -2.56
CA LEU A 423 -9.31 30.26 -1.89
C LEU A 423 -8.78 31.55 -2.48
N SER A 424 -9.68 32.45 -2.85
CA SER A 424 -9.33 33.78 -3.30
C SER A 424 -10.21 34.84 -2.61
N ARG A 425 -9.64 36.01 -2.35
CA ARG A 425 -10.29 37.10 -1.66
C ARG A 425 -9.70 38.44 -2.10
N ASP A 426 -10.52 39.39 -2.45
CA ASP A 426 -10.09 40.77 -2.72
C ASP A 426 -10.03 41.58 -1.43
N LYS A 427 -8.81 41.75 -0.92
CA LYS A 427 -8.55 42.53 0.31
C LYS A 427 -8.41 44.02 0.07
N MET A 428 -8.28 44.43 -1.21
CA MET A 428 -8.01 45.79 -1.58
C MET A 428 -9.28 46.55 -1.95
N THR A 429 -10.43 45.87 -2.01
CA THR A 429 -11.72 46.52 -2.26
C THR A 429 -12.12 47.44 -1.10
N ASP A 430 -12.74 48.56 -1.42
CA ASP A 430 -13.32 49.52 -0.45
C ASP A 430 -14.64 49.03 0.16
N ASP A 431 -15.24 48.01 -0.43
CA ASP A 431 -16.46 47.38 0.07
C ASP A 431 -16.16 46.43 1.21
N ASP A 432 -16.61 46.78 2.41
CA ASP A 432 -16.38 45.98 3.64
C ASP A 432 -16.97 44.57 3.56
N TYR A 433 -18.10 44.39 2.87
CA TYR A 433 -18.71 43.08 2.68
C TYR A 433 -17.84 42.25 1.73
N ALA A 434 -17.54 42.77 0.55
CA ALA A 434 -16.70 42.09 -0.43
C ALA A 434 -15.30 41.76 0.11
N ARG A 435 -14.74 42.67 0.94
CA ARG A 435 -13.44 42.46 1.60
C ARG A 435 -13.46 41.25 2.54
N ASN A 436 -14.60 40.86 3.12
CA ASN A 436 -14.77 39.71 3.99
C ASN A 436 -15.30 38.46 3.28
N CYS A 437 -15.56 38.55 1.96
CA CYS A 437 -15.99 37.42 1.13
C CYS A 437 -14.78 36.66 0.57
N THR A 438 -14.78 35.34 0.76
CA THR A 438 -13.77 34.41 0.19
C THR A 438 -14.46 33.53 -0.85
N GLN A 439 -13.96 33.56 -2.09
CA GLN A 439 -14.38 32.62 -3.11
C GLN A 439 -13.74 31.28 -2.86
N VAL A 440 -14.52 30.21 -2.96
CA VAL A 440 -14.06 28.83 -2.89
C VAL A 440 -14.18 28.22 -4.29
N GLN A 441 -13.08 27.75 -4.81
CA GLN A 441 -13.02 27.14 -6.14
C GLN A 441 -12.47 25.71 -6.04
N LEU A 442 -13.18 24.75 -6.64
CA LEU A 442 -12.67 23.39 -6.84
C LEU A 442 -11.98 23.32 -8.19
N VAL A 443 -10.65 23.18 -8.21
CA VAL A 443 -9.90 23.14 -9.48
C VAL A 443 -9.55 21.72 -9.89
N LYS A 444 -9.66 20.78 -8.94
CA LYS A 444 -9.45 19.35 -9.20
C LYS A 444 -10.29 18.49 -8.27
N CYS A 445 -10.96 17.48 -8.83
CA CYS A 445 -11.56 16.38 -8.09
C CYS A 445 -11.44 15.10 -8.93
N ARG A 446 -10.54 14.19 -8.56
CA ARG A 446 -10.31 12.95 -9.33
C ARG A 446 -11.52 12.04 -9.35
N ARG A 447 -12.33 12.06 -8.29
CA ARG A 447 -13.48 11.18 -8.16
C ARG A 447 -14.63 11.58 -9.08
N THR A 448 -14.90 12.89 -9.22
CA THR A 448 -16.04 13.37 -9.99
C THR A 448 -15.66 14.03 -11.32
N GLY A 449 -14.42 14.48 -11.46
CA GLY A 449 -13.98 15.32 -12.60
C GLY A 449 -14.59 16.73 -12.62
N ARG A 450 -15.41 17.10 -11.63
CA ARG A 450 -16.05 18.41 -11.56
C ARG A 450 -15.06 19.46 -11.10
N THR A 451 -15.14 20.65 -11.69
CA THR A 451 -14.34 21.83 -11.35
C THR A 451 -15.18 23.09 -11.48
N GLY A 452 -14.72 24.20 -10.89
CA GLY A 452 -15.36 25.50 -10.97
C GLY A 452 -15.54 26.15 -9.61
N VAL A 453 -16.22 27.32 -9.60
CA VAL A 453 -16.56 28.03 -8.36
C VAL A 453 -17.58 27.23 -7.58
N ALA A 454 -17.22 26.86 -6.37
CA ALA A 454 -18.05 26.07 -5.47
C ALA A 454 -18.97 26.95 -4.60
N GLY A 455 -18.61 28.22 -4.43
CA GLY A 455 -19.40 29.19 -3.66
C GLY A 455 -18.57 30.29 -3.04
N TRP A 456 -19.19 31.02 -2.16
CA TRP A 456 -18.59 32.10 -1.41
C TRP A 456 -18.84 31.92 0.08
N LEU A 457 -17.87 32.31 0.89
CA LEU A 457 -17.91 32.29 2.34
C LEU A 457 -17.66 33.69 2.88
N PHE A 458 -18.53 34.18 3.75
CA PHE A 458 -18.35 35.42 4.47
C PHE A 458 -17.74 35.17 5.85
N TYR A 459 -16.73 35.94 6.20
CA TYR A 459 -16.14 35.86 7.53
C TYR A 459 -16.87 36.80 8.50
N GLU A 460 -17.50 36.22 9.51
CA GLU A 460 -18.14 36.95 10.59
C GLU A 460 -17.11 37.24 11.70
N ASN A 461 -16.67 38.50 11.82
CA ASN A 461 -15.63 38.89 12.77
C ASN A 461 -16.00 38.57 14.23
N HIS A 462 -17.27 38.74 14.63
CA HIS A 462 -17.70 38.54 16.00
C HIS A 462 -17.75 37.07 16.41
N SER A 463 -17.96 36.15 15.48
CA SER A 463 -18.12 34.71 15.75
C SER A 463 -16.91 33.88 15.33
N SER A 464 -15.95 34.47 14.63
CA SER A 464 -14.84 33.78 13.97
C SER A 464 -15.28 32.71 12.97
N ARG A 465 -16.56 32.74 12.53
CA ARG A 465 -17.13 31.74 11.62
C ARG A 465 -17.11 32.15 10.17
N LEU A 466 -17.00 31.15 9.30
CA LEU A 466 -17.21 31.26 7.88
C LEU A 466 -18.61 30.75 7.54
N VAL A 467 -19.47 31.63 7.04
CA VAL A 467 -20.83 31.29 6.66
C VAL A 467 -21.00 31.36 5.15
N ALA A 468 -21.84 30.50 4.60
CA ALA A 468 -22.15 30.50 3.17
C ALA A 468 -22.82 31.85 2.77
N THR A 469 -22.38 32.40 1.66
CA THR A 469 -22.93 33.66 1.15
C THR A 469 -23.01 33.68 -0.38
N GLN A 470 -23.62 34.72 -0.93
CA GLN A 470 -23.61 34.98 -2.37
C GLN A 470 -22.36 35.74 -2.80
N ALA A 471 -22.04 35.67 -4.08
CA ALA A 471 -20.97 36.48 -4.65
C ALA A 471 -21.20 37.97 -4.33
N PRO A 472 -20.16 38.71 -3.89
CA PRO A 472 -20.30 40.16 -3.75
C PRO A 472 -20.63 40.80 -5.12
N GLU A 473 -21.47 41.82 -5.10
CA GLU A 473 -21.79 42.56 -6.33
C GLU A 473 -20.52 43.25 -6.86
N THR A 474 -20.09 42.84 -8.05
CA THR A 474 -19.05 43.58 -8.77
C THR A 474 -19.64 44.92 -9.20
N LYS A 475 -19.16 46.01 -8.61
CA LYS A 475 -19.40 47.33 -9.23
C LYS A 475 -18.81 47.25 -10.64
N ALA A 476 -19.67 47.19 -11.64
CA ALA A 476 -19.26 47.33 -13.03
C ALA A 476 -18.39 48.57 -13.09
N ALA A 477 -17.15 48.44 -13.56
CA ALA A 477 -16.35 49.59 -13.92
C ALA A 477 -17.19 50.38 -14.92
N ASN A 478 -17.69 51.53 -14.49
CA ASN A 478 -18.30 52.47 -15.40
C ASN A 478 -17.25 52.76 -16.48
N ALA A 479 -17.45 52.17 -17.65
CA ALA A 479 -16.78 52.60 -18.85
C ALA A 479 -17.19 54.06 -19.01
N HIS A 480 -16.34 54.98 -18.62
CA HIS A 480 -16.39 56.31 -19.12
C HIS A 480 -16.08 56.22 -20.63
N ASP A 481 -17.16 56.11 -21.40
CA ASP A 481 -17.21 56.71 -22.71
C ASP A 481 -17.08 58.21 -22.50
N ASP A 482 -15.90 58.75 -22.79
CA ASP A 482 -15.71 60.13 -23.11
C ASP A 482 -14.66 60.24 -24.20
N PHE A 483 -15.23 60.52 -25.41
CA PHE A 483 -14.63 61.16 -26.60
C PHE A 483 -13.30 60.62 -27.18
#